data_2dc788c9335832ea43b7f6124ac32fc6
#
_entry.id   2dc788c9335832ea43b7f6124ac32fc6
#
_cell.length_a   1.000
_cell.length_b   1.000
_cell.length_c   1.000
_cell.angle_alpha   90.00
_cell.angle_beta   90.00
_cell.angle_gamma   90.00
#
_symmetry.space_group_name_H-M   'P 1'
#
loop_
_entity.id
_entity.type
_entity.pdbx_description
1 polymer ?
#
loop_
_entity_poly.entity_id
_entity_poly.type
_entity_poly.pdbx_seq_one_letter_code
_entity_poly.pdbx_strand_id
1 'polypeptide(L)'
;MKVELQKAPKKSAMSLNALNIAEKPSVAKSISFTFCSSAKNIKSRHPTYVFPYSSYNMTFTSVLGHLFTLDFGNAPWSVDPFILFSAPIIQKPMHPNLLSHIKQQLHSKDLVIIWADCDREGENIADQIQKFIKEQNQTIPIHRARFSSIDSATLNYAISNLTIINQNESNAVNTRQELDLRIGAAFTRFQTLAINSKSVISYGPCQIPTLGLVVERGNHIKNFVPENQQEILIKIENNSSNKKSEYLFSWKKNNIYDKSFSKLIYKYFLKYPFIIQNTISTPKTRLRPLPTRTVDMIKALTSYLKLPSHKIMEMAESMYTRGYISYPRTETDSFPSNFNYKEILSELECEGEYKNYICKTFCQD
;
A
#
# COMPACT_ATOMS: atom_id res chain seq x y z
N MET A 1 18.80 -13.89 3.86
CA MET A 1 19.58 -15.13 3.88
C MET A 1 18.78 -16.15 3.08
N LYS A 2 19.25 -16.52 1.88
CA LYS A 2 18.60 -17.54 1.05
C LYS A 2 18.89 -18.90 1.68
N VAL A 3 17.86 -19.65 1.99
CA VAL A 3 18.01 -21.05 2.40
C VAL A 3 18.14 -21.88 1.14
N GLU A 4 19.34 -22.36 0.83
CA GLU A 4 19.53 -23.38 -0.21
C GLU A 4 18.88 -24.68 0.26
N LEU A 5 17.77 -25.04 -0.37
CA LEU A 5 17.21 -26.38 -0.23
C LEU A 5 18.20 -27.38 -0.83
N GLN A 6 18.85 -28.15 0.00
CA GLN A 6 19.70 -29.30 -0.44
C GLN A 6 18.86 -30.16 -1.39
N LYS A 7 19.39 -30.38 -2.60
CA LYS A 7 18.84 -31.36 -3.55
C LYS A 7 18.76 -32.72 -2.88
N ALA A 8 17.55 -33.13 -2.53
CA ALA A 8 17.30 -34.47 -2.00
C ALA A 8 17.63 -35.55 -3.06
N PRO A 9 18.15 -36.72 -2.65
CA PRO A 9 18.49 -37.83 -3.54
C PRO A 9 17.20 -38.36 -4.19
N LYS A 10 17.28 -38.73 -5.48
CA LYS A 10 16.24 -39.41 -6.23
C LYS A 10 15.93 -40.78 -5.61
N LYS A 11 15.01 -40.82 -4.65
CA LYS A 11 14.23 -42.03 -4.28
C LYS A 11 12.77 -41.70 -4.54
N SER A 12 11.97 -42.71 -4.95
CA SER A 12 10.54 -42.63 -5.28
C SER A 12 9.82 -41.49 -4.52
N ALA A 13 9.41 -40.44 -5.24
CA ALA A 13 9.00 -39.20 -4.62
C ALA A 13 7.71 -39.40 -3.83
N MET A 14 7.82 -39.65 -2.54
CA MET A 14 6.68 -39.41 -1.62
C MET A 14 6.32 -37.90 -1.75
N SER A 15 5.12 -37.63 -2.23
CA SER A 15 4.63 -36.23 -2.29
C SER A 15 4.47 -35.70 -0.88
N LEU A 16 5.13 -34.58 -0.58
CA LEU A 16 5.03 -33.92 0.73
C LEU A 16 3.66 -33.28 0.90
N ASN A 17 3.05 -33.47 2.06
CA ASN A 17 1.76 -32.85 2.40
C ASN A 17 1.99 -31.45 2.95
N ALA A 18 1.76 -30.42 2.13
CA ALA A 18 1.98 -29.03 2.50
C ALA A 18 0.67 -28.35 2.93
N LEU A 19 0.66 -27.77 4.13
CA LEU A 19 -0.40 -26.87 4.57
C LEU A 19 -0.04 -25.45 4.17
N ASN A 20 -0.88 -24.83 3.35
CA ASN A 20 -0.72 -23.47 2.87
C ASN A 20 -1.75 -22.58 3.57
N ILE A 21 -1.30 -21.55 4.25
CA ILE A 21 -2.16 -20.63 5.01
C ILE A 21 -2.05 -19.24 4.42
N ALA A 22 -3.13 -18.77 3.79
CA ALA A 22 -3.21 -17.42 3.25
C ALA A 22 -3.76 -16.42 4.29
N GLU A 23 -3.49 -15.14 4.09
CA GLU A 23 -3.97 -14.08 4.98
C GLU A 23 -5.49 -13.90 4.94
N LYS A 24 -6.11 -14.13 3.77
CA LYS A 24 -7.54 -13.91 3.51
C LYS A 24 -8.14 -15.05 2.69
N PRO A 25 -9.44 -15.37 2.85
CA PRO A 25 -10.10 -16.43 2.06
C PRO A 25 -10.06 -16.17 0.56
N SER A 26 -10.18 -14.92 0.13
CA SER A 26 -10.09 -14.52 -1.28
C SER A 26 -8.71 -14.84 -1.88
N VAL A 27 -7.65 -14.56 -1.14
CA VAL A 27 -6.26 -14.86 -1.54
C VAL A 27 -6.03 -16.37 -1.61
N ALA A 28 -6.46 -17.13 -0.60
CA ALA A 28 -6.38 -18.60 -0.62
C ALA A 28 -7.07 -19.19 -1.85
N LYS A 29 -8.27 -18.70 -2.16
CA LYS A 29 -9.02 -19.10 -3.34
C LYS A 29 -8.27 -18.78 -4.62
N SER A 30 -7.86 -17.53 -4.80
CA SER A 30 -7.20 -17.09 -6.04
C SER A 30 -5.89 -17.84 -6.28
N ILE A 31 -5.02 -17.97 -5.28
CA ILE A 31 -3.77 -18.73 -5.39
C ILE A 31 -4.05 -20.20 -5.76
N SER A 32 -5.02 -20.83 -5.09
CA SER A 32 -5.36 -22.23 -5.35
C SER A 32 -5.78 -22.47 -6.80
N PHE A 33 -6.65 -21.58 -7.34
CA PHE A 33 -7.12 -21.70 -8.73
C PHE A 33 -6.06 -21.28 -9.76
N THR A 34 -5.13 -20.42 -9.40
CA THR A 34 -3.98 -20.10 -10.27
C THR A 34 -3.02 -21.28 -10.38
N PHE A 35 -2.77 -22.01 -9.30
CA PHE A 35 -1.96 -23.25 -9.35
C PHE A 35 -2.70 -24.42 -10.01
N CYS A 36 -4.01 -24.55 -9.76
CA CYS A 36 -4.80 -25.67 -10.26
C CYS A 36 -6.26 -25.26 -10.46
N SER A 37 -6.68 -25.09 -11.70
CA SER A 37 -8.08 -24.73 -12.06
C SER A 37 -9.12 -25.77 -11.56
N SER A 38 -8.71 -27.02 -11.36
CA SER A 38 -9.55 -28.10 -10.83
C SER A 38 -9.40 -28.34 -9.31
N ALA A 39 -8.83 -27.38 -8.55
CA ALA A 39 -8.68 -27.50 -7.11
C ALA A 39 -10.03 -27.82 -6.42
N LYS A 40 -10.04 -28.89 -5.62
CA LYS A 40 -11.25 -29.29 -4.89
C LYS A 40 -11.46 -28.37 -3.69
N ASN A 41 -12.64 -27.73 -3.69
CA ASN A 41 -13.07 -26.93 -2.54
C ASN A 41 -13.83 -27.83 -1.55
N ILE A 42 -13.26 -28.04 -0.38
CA ILE A 42 -13.92 -28.70 0.75
C ILE A 42 -14.79 -27.62 1.43
N LYS A 43 -16.11 -27.66 1.14
CA LYS A 43 -17.07 -26.73 1.72
C LYS A 43 -17.16 -26.95 3.23
N SER A 44 -16.60 -26.04 3.99
CA SER A 44 -16.70 -25.95 5.44
C SER A 44 -16.92 -24.51 5.86
N ARG A 45 -17.07 -24.24 7.15
CA ARG A 45 -17.11 -22.86 7.67
C ARG A 45 -15.85 -22.06 7.28
N HIS A 46 -14.71 -22.76 7.14
CA HIS A 46 -13.45 -22.20 6.68
C HIS A 46 -13.04 -22.95 5.41
N PRO A 47 -13.23 -22.36 4.21
CA PRO A 47 -12.96 -23.02 2.94
C PRO A 47 -11.53 -23.55 2.85
N THR A 48 -11.41 -24.78 2.38
CA THR A 48 -10.12 -25.46 2.21
C THR A 48 -10.04 -26.01 0.80
N TYR A 49 -8.94 -25.75 0.11
CA TYR A 49 -8.69 -26.18 -1.28
C TYR A 49 -7.60 -27.25 -1.28
N VAL A 50 -7.83 -28.36 -1.95
CA VAL A 50 -6.88 -29.49 -2.01
C VAL A 50 -6.61 -29.86 -3.45
N PHE A 51 -5.33 -29.98 -3.80
CA PHE A 51 -4.88 -30.39 -5.12
C PHE A 51 -3.42 -30.83 -5.11
N PRO A 52 -2.99 -31.73 -6.01
CA PRO A 52 -1.60 -32.05 -6.22
C PRO A 52 -0.91 -30.95 -7.03
N TYR A 53 0.31 -30.62 -6.65
CA TYR A 53 1.13 -29.65 -7.39
C TYR A 53 2.62 -30.00 -7.28
N SER A 54 3.27 -30.31 -8.40
CA SER A 54 4.67 -30.76 -8.44
C SER A 54 4.90 -31.94 -7.48
N SER A 55 5.80 -31.77 -6.51
CA SER A 55 6.11 -32.77 -5.47
C SER A 55 5.26 -32.62 -4.18
N TYR A 56 4.19 -31.81 -4.21
CA TYR A 56 3.39 -31.51 -3.03
C TYR A 56 1.93 -31.94 -3.20
N ASN A 57 1.34 -32.42 -2.12
CA ASN A 57 -0.11 -32.44 -1.92
C ASN A 57 -0.48 -31.16 -1.19
N MET A 58 -0.97 -30.17 -1.93
CA MET A 58 -1.30 -28.87 -1.41
C MET A 58 -2.64 -28.89 -0.68
N THR A 59 -2.67 -28.34 0.51
CA THR A 59 -3.89 -28.01 1.24
C THR A 59 -3.86 -26.52 1.54
N PHE A 60 -4.72 -25.73 0.92
CA PHE A 60 -4.83 -24.29 1.14
C PHE A 60 -5.99 -23.98 2.06
N THR A 61 -5.74 -23.19 3.08
CA THR A 61 -6.75 -22.52 3.91
C THR A 61 -6.34 -21.07 4.15
N SER A 62 -7.07 -20.35 4.96
CA SER A 62 -6.76 -18.95 5.26
C SER A 62 -7.04 -18.60 6.70
N VAL A 63 -6.39 -17.54 7.15
CA VAL A 63 -6.81 -16.74 8.30
C VAL A 63 -7.74 -15.59 7.85
N LEU A 64 -8.14 -14.74 8.78
CA LEU A 64 -8.96 -13.55 8.56
C LEU A 64 -8.21 -12.29 9.01
N GLY A 65 -6.93 -12.18 8.61
CA GLY A 65 -6.01 -11.20 9.12
C GLY A 65 -5.34 -11.66 10.43
N HIS A 66 -5.16 -10.76 11.40
CA HIS A 66 -4.52 -11.10 12.68
C HIS A 66 -5.27 -12.19 13.45
N LEU A 67 -4.50 -13.07 14.10
CA LEU A 67 -5.06 -14.13 14.95
C LEU A 67 -5.42 -13.62 16.32
N PHE A 68 -4.65 -12.64 16.82
CA PHE A 68 -4.75 -12.11 18.18
C PHE A 68 -4.92 -10.59 18.15
N THR A 69 -5.66 -10.07 19.13
CA THR A 69 -5.74 -8.65 19.44
C THR A 69 -5.15 -8.39 20.82
N LEU A 70 -4.68 -7.17 21.04
CA LEU A 70 -4.15 -6.73 22.33
C LEU A 70 -5.25 -6.12 23.18
N ASP A 71 -5.22 -6.40 24.50
CA ASP A 71 -6.16 -5.82 25.46
C ASP A 71 -5.48 -5.69 26.84
N PHE A 72 -5.98 -4.83 27.69
CA PHE A 72 -5.51 -4.67 29.08
C PHE A 72 -6.14 -5.69 30.06
N GLY A 73 -7.01 -6.58 29.61
CA GLY A 73 -7.75 -7.48 30.52
C GLY A 73 -8.71 -6.71 31.43
N ASN A 74 -8.53 -6.85 32.72
CA ASN A 74 -9.38 -6.20 33.73
C ASN A 74 -8.77 -4.85 34.17
N ALA A 75 -8.95 -3.80 33.36
CA ALA A 75 -8.58 -2.43 33.72
C ALA A 75 -9.86 -1.57 33.81
N PRO A 76 -10.48 -1.42 35.01
CA PRO A 76 -11.73 -0.67 35.17
C PRO A 76 -11.54 0.81 34.84
N TRP A 77 -12.63 1.47 34.44
CA TRP A 77 -12.63 2.90 34.11
C TRP A 77 -12.37 3.83 35.30
N SER A 78 -12.55 3.32 36.52
CA SER A 78 -12.30 4.07 37.77
C SER A 78 -10.81 4.26 38.07
N VAL A 79 -9.92 3.58 37.40
CA VAL A 79 -8.47 3.68 37.58
C VAL A 79 -7.93 4.88 36.80
N ASP A 80 -6.90 5.52 37.33
CA ASP A 80 -6.18 6.59 36.63
C ASP A 80 -5.82 6.16 35.19
N PRO A 81 -6.27 6.88 34.16
CA PRO A 81 -5.99 6.55 32.78
C PRO A 81 -4.50 6.37 32.45
N PHE A 82 -3.62 7.08 33.12
CA PHE A 82 -2.17 7.04 32.83
C PHE A 82 -1.48 5.78 33.33
N ILE A 83 -2.11 5.00 34.22
CA ILE A 83 -1.62 3.66 34.61
C ILE A 83 -1.57 2.74 33.39
N LEU A 84 -2.39 2.97 32.37
CA LEU A 84 -2.42 2.16 31.14
C LEU A 84 -1.11 2.20 30.35
N PHE A 85 -0.25 3.19 30.56
CA PHE A 85 1.08 3.21 29.95
C PHE A 85 2.00 2.10 30.46
N SER A 86 1.79 1.61 31.67
CA SER A 86 2.59 0.53 32.28
C SER A 86 1.78 -0.74 32.58
N ALA A 87 0.46 -0.72 32.39
CA ALA A 87 -0.40 -1.87 32.67
C ALA A 87 -0.02 -3.10 31.81
N PRO A 88 -0.15 -4.32 32.34
CA PRO A 88 0.09 -5.54 31.59
C PRO A 88 -0.91 -5.68 30.44
N ILE A 89 -0.40 -6.09 29.29
CA ILE A 89 -1.20 -6.36 28.08
C ILE A 89 -1.37 -7.87 27.92
N ILE A 90 -2.56 -8.29 27.55
CA ILE A 90 -2.89 -9.66 27.24
C ILE A 90 -3.25 -9.79 25.75
N GLN A 91 -2.91 -10.93 25.17
CA GLN A 91 -3.34 -11.29 23.83
C GLN A 91 -4.64 -12.11 23.90
N LYS A 92 -5.65 -11.69 23.15
CA LYS A 92 -6.93 -12.39 23.02
C LYS A 92 -7.10 -12.93 21.61
N PRO A 93 -7.49 -14.21 21.43
CA PRO A 93 -7.76 -14.75 20.11
C PRO A 93 -8.99 -14.06 19.50
N MET A 94 -8.86 -13.59 18.25
CA MET A 94 -9.98 -12.94 17.54
C MET A 94 -11.00 -13.95 17.04
N HIS A 95 -10.52 -15.12 16.58
CA HIS A 95 -11.35 -16.15 15.93
C HIS A 95 -11.01 -17.56 16.47
N PRO A 96 -11.49 -17.96 17.67
CA PRO A 96 -11.14 -19.26 18.27
C PRO A 96 -11.48 -20.47 17.39
N ASN A 97 -12.61 -20.43 16.66
CA ASN A 97 -13.01 -21.50 15.75
C ASN A 97 -12.04 -21.66 14.57
N LEU A 98 -11.45 -20.57 14.11
CA LEU A 98 -10.45 -20.59 13.05
C LEU A 98 -9.14 -21.22 13.53
N LEU A 99 -8.72 -20.91 14.75
CA LEU A 99 -7.54 -21.55 15.35
C LEU A 99 -7.74 -23.06 15.49
N SER A 100 -8.92 -23.50 15.92
CA SER A 100 -9.29 -24.91 15.98
C SER A 100 -9.27 -25.57 14.60
N HIS A 101 -9.73 -24.87 13.55
CA HIS A 101 -9.68 -25.35 12.18
C HIS A 101 -8.23 -25.52 11.71
N ILE A 102 -7.35 -24.52 11.92
CA ILE A 102 -5.92 -24.62 11.54
C ILE A 102 -5.25 -25.80 12.25
N LYS A 103 -5.54 -25.99 13.55
CA LYS A 103 -5.03 -27.12 14.32
C LYS A 103 -5.45 -28.46 13.71
N GLN A 104 -6.71 -28.60 13.26
CA GLN A 104 -7.18 -29.81 12.57
C GLN A 104 -6.47 -30.02 11.23
N GLN A 105 -6.28 -28.95 10.44
CA GLN A 105 -5.59 -29.04 9.15
C GLN A 105 -4.10 -29.35 9.28
N LEU A 106 -3.49 -29.10 10.43
CA LEU A 106 -2.09 -29.38 10.69
C LEU A 106 -1.79 -30.89 10.80
N HIS A 107 -2.80 -31.72 11.07
CA HIS A 107 -2.63 -33.15 11.14
C HIS A 107 -2.08 -33.72 9.83
N SER A 108 -1.08 -34.63 9.94
CA SER A 108 -0.46 -35.31 8.80
C SER A 108 0.16 -34.38 7.76
N LYS A 109 0.63 -33.21 8.18
CA LYS A 109 1.36 -32.27 7.33
C LYS A 109 2.86 -32.35 7.59
N ASP A 110 3.62 -32.30 6.50
CA ASP A 110 5.08 -32.36 6.53
C ASP A 110 5.72 -30.96 6.61
N LEU A 111 5.03 -29.94 6.10
CA LEU A 111 5.48 -28.56 6.16
C LEU A 111 4.28 -27.57 6.11
N VAL A 112 4.55 -26.34 6.54
CA VAL A 112 3.62 -25.21 6.44
C VAL A 112 4.23 -24.11 5.59
N ILE A 113 3.43 -23.55 4.66
CA ILE A 113 3.81 -22.41 3.83
C ILE A 113 2.80 -21.29 4.09
N ILE A 114 3.29 -20.11 4.47
CA ILE A 114 2.45 -18.96 4.80
C ILE A 114 2.45 -17.98 3.63
N TRP A 115 1.26 -17.62 3.16
CA TRP A 115 0.98 -16.73 2.02
C TRP A 115 0.25 -15.49 2.53
N ALA A 116 1.00 -14.55 3.13
CA ALA A 116 0.47 -13.26 3.56
C ALA A 116 0.85 -12.15 2.57
N ASP A 117 0.20 -11.00 2.63
CA ASP A 117 0.50 -9.86 1.80
C ASP A 117 1.95 -9.36 2.00
N CYS A 118 2.53 -8.66 1.01
CA CYS A 118 3.92 -8.20 1.03
C CYS A 118 4.09 -6.87 1.76
N ASP A 119 3.57 -6.77 2.99
CA ASP A 119 3.77 -5.63 3.88
C ASP A 119 4.15 -6.08 5.30
N ARG A 120 4.38 -5.11 6.19
CA ARG A 120 4.75 -5.39 7.58
C ARG A 120 3.63 -6.08 8.36
N GLU A 121 2.37 -5.76 8.04
CA GLU A 121 1.21 -6.42 8.65
C GLU A 121 1.16 -7.91 8.28
N GLY A 122 1.39 -8.23 6.99
CA GLY A 122 1.50 -9.61 6.53
C GLY A 122 2.64 -10.39 7.18
N GLU A 123 3.80 -9.76 7.45
CA GLU A 123 4.89 -10.39 8.20
C GLU A 123 4.51 -10.63 9.67
N ASN A 124 3.75 -9.71 10.29
CA ASN A 124 3.25 -9.90 11.65
C ASN A 124 2.20 -11.00 11.74
N ILE A 125 1.27 -11.05 10.78
CA ILE A 125 0.28 -12.15 10.68
C ILE A 125 0.99 -13.49 10.50
N ALA A 126 2.02 -13.54 9.65
CA ALA A 126 2.83 -14.75 9.44
C ALA A 126 3.55 -15.20 10.72
N ASP A 127 4.09 -14.27 11.50
CA ASP A 127 4.72 -14.54 12.79
C ASP A 127 3.70 -15.07 13.83
N GLN A 128 2.50 -14.49 13.89
CA GLN A 128 1.42 -15.00 14.75
C GLN A 128 1.01 -16.43 14.36
N ILE A 129 0.87 -16.72 13.05
CA ILE A 129 0.61 -18.08 12.55
C ILE A 129 1.75 -19.02 12.93
N GLN A 130 3.00 -18.60 12.73
CA GLN A 130 4.18 -19.42 13.08
C GLN A 130 4.21 -19.76 14.57
N LYS A 131 4.00 -18.77 15.45
CA LYS A 131 3.97 -18.98 16.91
C LYS A 131 2.87 -19.95 17.29
N PHE A 132 1.65 -19.73 16.80
CA PHE A 132 0.51 -20.63 17.05
C PHE A 132 0.79 -22.07 16.60
N ILE A 133 1.37 -22.27 15.41
CA ILE A 133 1.70 -23.61 14.90
C ILE A 133 2.80 -24.25 15.73
N LYS A 134 3.83 -23.52 16.12
CA LYS A 134 4.93 -24.03 16.94
C LYS A 134 4.47 -24.47 18.35
N GLU A 135 3.43 -23.87 18.90
CA GLU A 135 2.78 -24.33 20.13
C GLU A 135 2.10 -25.69 19.95
N GLN A 136 1.60 -26.01 18.74
CA GLN A 136 0.95 -27.31 18.45
C GLN A 136 1.96 -28.38 17.98
N ASN A 137 2.96 -27.98 17.20
CA ASN A 137 4.01 -28.86 16.67
C ASN A 137 5.32 -28.08 16.51
N GLN A 138 6.25 -28.28 17.44
CA GLN A 138 7.53 -27.55 17.48
C GLN A 138 8.46 -27.91 16.31
N THR A 139 8.36 -29.13 15.77
CA THR A 139 9.32 -29.67 14.79
C THR A 139 8.96 -29.37 13.35
N ILE A 140 7.69 -29.06 13.04
CA ILE A 140 7.24 -28.84 11.67
C ILE A 140 7.97 -27.65 11.03
N PRO A 141 8.55 -27.80 9.82
CA PRO A 141 9.14 -26.69 9.10
C PRO A 141 8.05 -25.69 8.66
N ILE A 142 8.35 -24.39 8.81
CA ILE A 142 7.45 -23.30 8.44
C ILE A 142 8.22 -22.33 7.55
N HIS A 143 7.65 -22.03 6.40
CA HIS A 143 8.25 -21.12 5.42
C HIS A 143 7.26 -20.03 5.01
N ARG A 144 7.81 -18.94 4.53
CA ARG A 144 7.10 -17.77 4.02
C ARG A 144 7.23 -17.74 2.49
N ALA A 145 6.12 -17.74 1.76
CA ALA A 145 6.08 -17.45 0.34
C ALA A 145 5.80 -15.96 0.14
N ARG A 146 6.76 -15.20 -0.39
CA ARG A 146 6.61 -13.76 -0.67
C ARG A 146 6.17 -13.56 -2.12
N PHE A 147 5.06 -12.91 -2.33
CA PHE A 147 4.49 -12.64 -3.65
C PHE A 147 3.91 -11.22 -3.71
N SER A 148 4.13 -10.53 -4.81
CA SER A 148 3.62 -9.17 -5.02
C SER A 148 2.38 -9.14 -5.91
N SER A 149 2.09 -10.22 -6.63
CA SER A 149 0.91 -10.37 -7.50
C SER A 149 0.43 -11.82 -7.53
N ILE A 150 -0.84 -12.03 -7.92
CA ILE A 150 -1.47 -13.36 -7.95
C ILE A 150 -1.53 -13.85 -9.42
N ASP A 151 -0.37 -13.86 -10.06
CA ASP A 151 -0.16 -14.46 -11.37
C ASP A 151 0.67 -15.75 -11.26
N SER A 152 0.62 -16.60 -12.28
CA SER A 152 1.29 -17.91 -12.27
C SER A 152 2.81 -17.78 -12.14
N ALA A 153 3.44 -16.83 -12.81
CA ALA A 153 4.90 -16.66 -12.80
C ALA A 153 5.39 -16.23 -11.40
N THR A 154 4.74 -15.23 -10.81
CA THR A 154 5.07 -14.75 -9.45
C THR A 154 4.86 -15.82 -8.39
N LEU A 155 3.74 -16.57 -8.45
CA LEU A 155 3.46 -17.62 -7.47
C LEU A 155 4.43 -18.81 -7.60
N ASN A 156 4.78 -19.20 -8.83
CA ASN A 156 5.80 -20.23 -9.07
C ASN A 156 7.19 -19.80 -8.57
N TYR A 157 7.53 -18.54 -8.76
CA TYR A 157 8.76 -17.99 -8.19
C TYR A 157 8.74 -18.02 -6.66
N ALA A 158 7.63 -17.61 -6.04
CA ALA A 158 7.48 -17.55 -4.59
C ALA A 158 7.61 -18.94 -3.93
N ILE A 159 6.97 -19.97 -4.50
CA ILE A 159 7.06 -21.35 -3.96
C ILE A 159 8.44 -21.96 -4.16
N SER A 160 9.15 -21.58 -5.23
CA SER A 160 10.52 -22.03 -5.50
C SER A 160 11.57 -21.29 -4.67
N ASN A 161 11.23 -20.12 -4.11
CA ASN A 161 12.13 -19.26 -3.34
C ASN A 161 11.52 -18.93 -1.97
N LEU A 162 11.18 -19.97 -1.22
CA LEU A 162 10.65 -19.82 0.14
C LEU A 162 11.66 -19.13 1.05
N THR A 163 11.17 -18.28 1.95
CA THR A 163 11.97 -17.50 2.89
C THR A 163 11.57 -17.81 4.34
N ILE A 164 12.30 -17.24 5.28
CA ILE A 164 11.90 -17.17 6.69
C ILE A 164 11.15 -15.87 6.94
N ILE A 165 10.36 -15.82 8.01
CA ILE A 165 9.62 -14.64 8.43
C ILE A 165 10.59 -13.56 8.92
N ASN A 166 10.36 -12.30 8.55
CA ASN A 166 11.16 -11.18 9.01
C ASN A 166 10.68 -10.72 10.39
N GLN A 167 11.39 -11.15 11.43
CA GLN A 167 11.05 -10.82 12.82
C GLN A 167 11.12 -9.33 13.12
N ASN A 168 11.99 -8.57 12.44
CA ASN A 168 12.10 -7.13 12.65
C ASN A 168 10.84 -6.38 12.16
N GLU A 169 10.31 -6.79 11.00
CA GLU A 169 9.04 -6.23 10.49
C GLU A 169 7.88 -6.59 11.41
N SER A 170 7.80 -7.85 11.88
CA SER A 170 6.79 -8.27 12.86
C SER A 170 6.88 -7.47 14.17
N ASN A 171 8.08 -7.29 14.72
CA ASN A 171 8.29 -6.54 15.95
C ASN A 171 7.90 -5.06 15.80
N ALA A 172 8.14 -4.45 14.64
CA ALA A 172 7.73 -3.07 14.37
C ALA A 172 6.20 -2.93 14.43
N VAL A 173 5.45 -3.91 13.89
CA VAL A 173 3.98 -3.92 13.95
C VAL A 173 3.50 -4.14 15.39
N ASN A 174 4.09 -5.10 16.12
CA ASN A 174 3.76 -5.34 17.54
C ASN A 174 3.94 -4.06 18.37
N THR A 175 5.07 -3.37 18.19
CA THR A 175 5.35 -2.10 18.89
C THR A 175 4.31 -1.03 18.54
N ARG A 176 3.96 -0.88 17.25
CA ARG A 176 2.93 0.06 16.82
C ARG A 176 1.57 -0.27 17.45
N GLN A 177 1.15 -1.53 17.42
CA GLN A 177 -0.13 -1.96 18.00
C GLN A 177 -0.18 -1.71 19.51
N GLU A 178 0.91 -1.97 20.22
CA GLU A 178 1.02 -1.70 21.65
C GLU A 178 0.94 -0.20 21.95
N LEU A 179 1.67 0.64 21.22
CA LEU A 179 1.61 2.10 21.35
C LEU A 179 0.21 2.63 21.06
N ASP A 180 -0.42 2.17 19.97
CA ASP A 180 -1.78 2.56 19.61
C ASP A 180 -2.78 2.21 20.72
N LEU A 181 -2.67 1.01 21.30
CA LEU A 181 -3.52 0.58 22.40
C LEU A 181 -3.30 1.44 23.65
N ARG A 182 -2.05 1.63 24.10
CA ARG A 182 -1.73 2.36 25.32
C ARG A 182 -2.15 3.82 25.23
N ILE A 183 -1.70 4.52 24.18
CA ILE A 183 -2.01 5.92 23.96
C ILE A 183 -3.50 6.11 23.71
N GLY A 184 -4.08 5.31 22.82
CA GLY A 184 -5.49 5.39 22.47
C GLY A 184 -6.40 5.19 23.69
N ALA A 185 -6.16 4.17 24.51
CA ALA A 185 -6.96 3.89 25.69
C ALA A 185 -6.77 4.94 26.79
N ALA A 186 -5.51 5.33 27.09
CA ALA A 186 -5.22 6.31 28.14
C ALA A 186 -5.86 7.66 27.83
N PHE A 187 -5.67 8.19 26.62
CA PHE A 187 -6.22 9.49 26.25
C PHE A 187 -7.73 9.45 26.03
N THR A 188 -8.29 8.35 25.51
CA THR A 188 -9.76 8.16 25.43
C THR A 188 -10.39 8.26 26.81
N ARG A 189 -9.85 7.55 27.82
CA ARG A 189 -10.36 7.60 29.19
C ARG A 189 -10.16 8.97 29.82
N PHE A 190 -8.95 9.54 29.69
CA PHE A 190 -8.63 10.86 30.22
C PHE A 190 -9.61 11.94 29.74
N GLN A 191 -9.76 12.09 28.44
CA GLN A 191 -10.64 13.14 27.89
C GLN A 191 -12.11 12.88 28.20
N THR A 192 -12.57 11.61 28.18
CA THR A 192 -13.96 11.27 28.52
C THR A 192 -14.29 11.64 29.97
N LEU A 193 -13.38 11.35 30.90
CA LEU A 193 -13.54 11.66 32.33
C LEU A 193 -13.38 13.15 32.59
N ALA A 194 -12.39 13.82 32.00
CA ALA A 194 -12.13 15.25 32.21
C ALA A 194 -13.30 16.13 31.76
N ILE A 195 -14.01 15.77 30.70
CA ILE A 195 -15.18 16.50 30.18
C ILE A 195 -16.47 16.03 30.86
N ASN A 196 -16.40 14.96 31.66
CA ASN A 196 -17.58 14.31 32.24
C ASN A 196 -18.62 13.94 31.20
N SER A 197 -18.18 13.39 30.08
CA SER A 197 -19.04 13.05 28.93
C SER A 197 -19.89 11.82 29.22
N LYS A 198 -21.16 11.86 28.81
CA LYS A 198 -22.08 10.71 28.87
C LYS A 198 -21.73 9.60 27.85
N SER A 199 -21.00 9.96 26.80
CA SER A 199 -20.52 9.04 25.77
C SER A 199 -19.00 8.99 25.74
N VAL A 200 -18.42 7.88 25.32
CA VAL A 200 -16.98 7.73 25.17
C VAL A 200 -16.48 8.68 24.07
N ILE A 201 -15.51 9.53 24.43
CA ILE A 201 -14.80 10.38 23.48
C ILE A 201 -13.55 9.64 23.06
N SER A 202 -13.55 9.09 21.86
CA SER A 202 -12.47 8.28 21.34
C SER A 202 -11.26 9.12 20.94
N TYR A 203 -10.08 8.68 21.31
CA TYR A 203 -8.80 9.25 20.88
C TYR A 203 -8.06 8.25 20.01
N GLY A 204 -7.58 8.68 18.85
CA GLY A 204 -6.67 7.91 18.01
C GLY A 204 -5.35 8.67 17.81
N PRO A 205 -4.19 8.06 18.04
CA PRO A 205 -2.89 8.76 17.97
C PRO A 205 -2.53 9.23 16.56
N CYS A 206 -3.14 8.65 15.51
CA CYS A 206 -3.04 9.16 14.13
C CYS A 206 -4.22 10.04 13.74
N GLN A 207 -5.43 9.72 14.21
CA GLN A 207 -6.66 10.40 13.78
C GLN A 207 -6.73 11.84 14.30
N ILE A 208 -6.43 12.09 15.58
CA ILE A 208 -6.55 13.41 16.17
C ILE A 208 -5.51 14.40 15.63
N PRO A 209 -4.20 14.06 15.52
CA PRO A 209 -3.24 14.95 14.86
C PRO A 209 -3.58 15.23 13.40
N THR A 210 -4.07 14.23 12.64
CA THR A 210 -4.52 14.43 11.26
C THR A 210 -5.69 15.39 11.19
N LEU A 211 -6.67 15.26 12.09
CA LEU A 211 -7.78 16.20 12.20
C LEU A 211 -7.26 17.61 12.52
N GLY A 212 -6.27 17.73 13.42
CA GLY A 212 -5.62 19.00 13.76
C GLY A 212 -5.07 19.73 12.54
N LEU A 213 -4.33 19.02 11.67
CA LEU A 213 -3.80 19.56 10.41
C LEU A 213 -4.92 20.07 9.47
N VAL A 214 -6.02 19.32 9.36
CA VAL A 214 -7.17 19.72 8.54
C VAL A 214 -7.85 20.97 9.10
N VAL A 215 -8.04 21.03 10.43
CA VAL A 215 -8.63 22.20 11.11
C VAL A 215 -7.73 23.42 10.97
N GLU A 216 -6.43 23.26 11.15
CA GLU A 216 -5.46 24.35 10.97
C GLU A 216 -5.52 24.91 9.55
N ARG A 217 -5.51 24.01 8.54
CA ARG A 217 -5.68 24.44 7.15
C ARG A 217 -7.01 25.12 6.91
N GLY A 218 -8.10 24.61 7.49
CA GLY A 218 -9.42 25.25 7.45
C GLY A 218 -9.41 26.66 8.03
N ASN A 219 -8.74 26.85 9.17
CA ASN A 219 -8.58 28.17 9.80
C ASN A 219 -7.73 29.12 8.94
N HIS A 220 -6.65 28.64 8.33
CA HIS A 220 -5.85 29.44 7.38
C HIS A 220 -6.70 29.91 6.20
N ILE A 221 -7.54 29.03 5.63
CA ILE A 221 -8.43 29.41 4.52
C ILE A 221 -9.47 30.43 4.98
N LYS A 222 -10.09 30.22 6.15
CA LYS A 222 -11.12 31.07 6.70
C LYS A 222 -10.60 32.50 7.05
N ASN A 223 -9.36 32.54 7.56
CA ASN A 223 -8.72 33.79 7.98
C ASN A 223 -7.90 34.45 6.87
N PHE A 224 -7.90 33.87 5.67
CA PHE A 224 -7.16 34.44 4.54
C PHE A 224 -7.80 35.72 4.08
N VAL A 225 -7.02 36.80 4.12
CA VAL A 225 -7.41 38.11 3.57
C VAL A 225 -6.81 38.21 2.16
N PRO A 226 -7.65 38.24 1.11
CA PRO A 226 -7.15 38.35 -0.25
C PRO A 226 -6.60 39.76 -0.52
N GLU A 227 -5.40 39.81 -1.07
CA GLU A 227 -4.76 41.04 -1.54
C GLU A 227 -4.74 41.07 -3.06
N ASN A 228 -5.06 42.21 -3.64
CA ASN A 228 -5.03 42.40 -5.08
C ASN A 228 -3.62 42.64 -5.54
N GLN A 229 -3.13 41.75 -6.40
CA GLN A 229 -1.83 41.85 -7.04
C GLN A 229 -1.99 42.32 -8.49
N GLN A 230 -1.11 43.22 -8.92
CA GLN A 230 -1.05 43.72 -10.30
C GLN A 230 0.21 43.11 -10.96
N GLU A 231 0.06 42.63 -12.18
CA GLU A 231 1.16 42.15 -13.00
C GLU A 231 1.24 42.97 -14.27
N ILE A 232 2.45 43.28 -14.71
CA ILE A 232 2.68 43.96 -15.99
C ILE A 232 3.18 42.91 -16.98
N LEU A 233 2.40 42.68 -18.02
CA LEU A 233 2.68 41.72 -19.08
C LEU A 233 2.85 42.44 -20.41
N ILE A 234 3.80 42.00 -21.22
CA ILE A 234 4.00 42.41 -22.59
C ILE A 234 3.72 41.21 -23.49
N LYS A 235 2.74 41.35 -24.36
CA LYS A 235 2.40 40.37 -25.36
C LYS A 235 2.93 40.83 -26.72
N ILE A 236 3.79 40.01 -27.33
CA ILE A 236 4.30 40.24 -28.69
C ILE A 236 3.70 39.18 -29.58
N GLU A 237 3.03 39.63 -30.64
CA GLU A 237 2.48 38.75 -31.67
C GLU A 237 3.36 38.83 -32.92
N ASN A 238 3.86 37.67 -33.35
CA ASN A 238 4.57 37.57 -34.62
C ASN A 238 3.62 37.09 -35.71
N ASN A 239 3.29 37.97 -36.63
CA ASN A 239 2.37 37.71 -37.74
C ASN A 239 3.10 37.27 -39.01
N SER A 240 4.38 36.87 -38.95
CA SER A 240 5.15 36.45 -40.12
C SER A 240 4.68 35.04 -40.58
N SER A 241 4.08 35.00 -41.77
CA SER A 241 3.85 33.84 -42.62
C SER A 241 3.58 32.49 -41.93
N ASN A 242 2.34 32.07 -41.90
CA ASN A 242 1.81 30.74 -41.62
C ASN A 242 1.83 30.16 -40.18
N LYS A 243 2.46 30.81 -39.19
CA LYS A 243 2.29 30.44 -37.77
C LYS A 243 2.17 31.71 -36.93
N LYS A 244 1.00 31.92 -36.33
CA LYS A 244 0.85 32.94 -35.27
C LYS A 244 1.60 32.41 -34.04
N SER A 245 2.66 33.09 -33.65
CA SER A 245 3.37 32.81 -32.40
C SER A 245 3.17 33.99 -31.43
N GLU A 246 2.77 33.69 -30.24
CA GLU A 246 2.59 34.67 -29.15
C GLU A 246 3.72 34.48 -28.15
N TYR A 247 4.38 35.57 -27.78
CA TYR A 247 5.40 35.60 -26.75
C TYR A 247 4.93 36.50 -25.61
N LEU A 248 4.88 35.94 -24.39
CA LEU A 248 4.47 36.66 -23.20
C LEU A 248 5.69 36.94 -22.33
N PHE A 249 5.92 38.18 -22.01
CA PHE A 249 6.98 38.62 -21.11
C PHE A 249 6.34 39.19 -19.84
N SER A 250 6.84 38.78 -18.70
CA SER A 250 6.45 39.31 -17.39
C SER A 250 7.55 40.20 -16.81
N TRP A 251 7.13 41.19 -16.03
CA TRP A 251 8.07 42.05 -15.35
C TRP A 251 8.84 41.26 -14.26
N LYS A 252 10.18 41.36 -14.27
CA LYS A 252 11.07 40.59 -13.39
C LYS A 252 10.85 40.86 -11.89
N LYS A 253 10.45 42.12 -11.54
CA LYS A 253 10.09 42.48 -10.15
C LYS A 253 8.62 42.15 -9.91
N ASN A 254 8.36 40.90 -9.52
CA ASN A 254 7.02 40.39 -9.29
C ASN A 254 6.25 41.18 -8.20
N ASN A 255 4.94 41.10 -8.25
CA ASN A 255 4.01 41.49 -7.20
C ASN A 255 3.99 42.97 -6.90
N ILE A 256 3.22 43.72 -7.70
CA ILE A 256 2.89 45.12 -7.40
C ILE A 256 1.51 45.12 -6.70
N TYR A 257 1.47 45.50 -5.43
CA TYR A 257 0.23 45.58 -4.67
C TYR A 257 -0.45 46.95 -4.82
N ASP A 258 0.31 48.00 -5.09
CA ASP A 258 -0.25 49.37 -5.31
C ASP A 258 -0.68 49.51 -6.77
N LYS A 259 -2.01 49.71 -6.94
CA LYS A 259 -2.65 49.92 -8.24
C LYS A 259 -2.22 51.21 -8.90
N SER A 260 -1.97 52.28 -8.12
CA SER A 260 -1.55 53.57 -8.63
C SER A 260 -0.12 53.53 -9.18
N PHE A 261 0.75 52.87 -8.43
CA PHE A 261 2.10 52.62 -8.85
C PHE A 261 2.19 51.74 -10.10
N SER A 262 1.37 50.67 -10.19
CA SER A 262 1.33 49.83 -11.39
C SER A 262 0.91 50.61 -12.63
N LYS A 263 -0.09 51.49 -12.51
CA LYS A 263 -0.53 52.38 -13.60
C LYS A 263 0.54 53.36 -14.02
N LEU A 264 1.33 53.90 -13.08
CA LEU A 264 2.42 54.82 -13.36
C LEU A 264 3.50 54.13 -14.18
N ILE A 265 3.91 52.93 -13.76
CA ILE A 265 4.92 52.12 -14.47
C ILE A 265 4.40 51.71 -15.86
N TYR A 266 3.17 51.28 -15.97
CA TYR A 266 2.57 50.94 -17.25
C TYR A 266 2.59 52.16 -18.23
N LYS A 267 2.18 53.37 -17.76
CA LYS A 267 2.27 54.58 -18.57
C LYS A 267 3.69 54.96 -18.94
N TYR A 268 4.66 54.68 -18.07
CA TYR A 268 6.08 54.93 -18.36
C TYR A 268 6.59 53.98 -19.46
N PHE A 269 6.26 52.70 -19.38
CA PHE A 269 6.69 51.71 -20.38
C PHE A 269 6.08 51.97 -21.77
N LEU A 270 4.89 52.53 -21.86
CA LEU A 270 4.30 52.87 -23.17
C LEU A 270 5.04 53.99 -23.92
N LYS A 271 5.93 54.73 -23.26
CA LYS A 271 6.70 55.83 -23.90
C LYS A 271 7.99 55.35 -24.58
N TYR A 272 8.42 54.16 -24.30
CA TYR A 272 9.74 53.67 -24.75
C TYR A 272 9.56 52.35 -25.54
N PRO A 273 10.43 52.15 -26.58
CA PRO A 273 10.47 50.87 -27.29
C PRO A 273 11.01 49.75 -26.40
N PHE A 274 10.49 48.54 -26.57
CA PHE A 274 11.05 47.36 -25.92
C PHE A 274 12.15 46.73 -26.75
N ILE A 275 13.31 46.48 -26.11
CA ILE A 275 14.49 45.95 -26.77
C ILE A 275 14.88 44.66 -26.03
N ILE A 276 15.05 43.57 -26.79
CA ILE A 276 15.59 42.32 -26.26
C ILE A 276 17.07 42.49 -26.00
N GLN A 277 17.45 42.61 -24.74
CA GLN A 277 18.87 42.79 -24.35
C GLN A 277 19.64 41.48 -24.30
N ASN A 278 18.97 40.39 -23.87
CA ASN A 278 19.61 39.09 -23.71
C ASN A 278 18.64 37.95 -23.92
N THR A 279 19.09 36.86 -24.48
CA THR A 279 18.35 35.63 -24.65
C THR A 279 19.14 34.49 -24.01
N ILE A 280 18.57 33.86 -22.97
CA ILE A 280 19.19 32.72 -22.31
C ILE A 280 18.30 31.49 -22.62
N SER A 281 18.88 30.50 -23.29
CA SER A 281 18.21 29.22 -23.52
C SER A 281 18.79 28.17 -22.56
N THR A 282 17.94 27.63 -21.71
CA THR A 282 18.33 26.56 -20.79
C THR A 282 17.56 25.30 -21.14
N PRO A 283 18.23 24.16 -21.35
CA PRO A 283 17.56 22.89 -21.58
C PRO A 283 16.79 22.50 -20.31
N LYS A 284 15.55 22.10 -20.49
CA LYS A 284 14.69 21.65 -19.39
C LYS A 284 14.40 20.18 -19.58
N THR A 285 14.90 19.35 -18.69
CA THR A 285 14.63 17.92 -18.70
C THR A 285 13.41 17.62 -17.83
N ARG A 286 12.45 16.92 -18.38
CA ARG A 286 11.34 16.36 -17.62
C ARG A 286 11.67 14.91 -17.28
N LEU A 287 11.81 14.63 -16.01
CA LEU A 287 12.02 13.27 -15.54
C LEU A 287 10.80 12.40 -15.88
N ARG A 288 11.05 11.12 -16.14
CA ARG A 288 9.98 10.12 -16.31
C ARG A 288 9.17 10.00 -15.01
N PRO A 289 7.88 9.64 -15.08
CA PRO A 289 7.11 9.28 -13.90
C PRO A 289 7.75 8.10 -13.17
N LEU A 290 7.70 8.13 -11.84
CA LEU A 290 8.10 6.99 -11.01
C LEU A 290 6.99 5.95 -10.97
N PRO A 291 7.30 4.68 -10.66
CA PRO A 291 6.29 3.67 -10.35
C PRO A 291 5.32 4.16 -9.27
N THR A 292 4.05 3.83 -9.42
CA THR A 292 2.97 4.43 -8.64
C THR A 292 2.90 3.85 -7.24
N ARG A 293 3.09 4.69 -6.22
CA ARG A 293 2.85 4.36 -4.81
C ARG A 293 1.36 4.48 -4.48
N THR A 294 0.94 3.87 -3.37
CA THR A 294 -0.45 3.93 -2.88
C THR A 294 -0.98 5.36 -2.78
N VAL A 295 -0.19 6.27 -2.21
CA VAL A 295 -0.61 7.68 -2.03
C VAL A 295 -0.79 8.39 -3.38
N ASP A 296 0.10 8.14 -4.35
CA ASP A 296 0.04 8.74 -5.67
C ASP A 296 -1.14 8.19 -6.48
N MET A 297 -1.41 6.88 -6.38
CA MET A 297 -2.60 6.24 -6.95
C MET A 297 -3.89 6.87 -6.39
N ILE A 298 -4.00 6.97 -5.07
CA ILE A 298 -5.18 7.54 -4.41
C ILE A 298 -5.39 9.00 -4.85
N LYS A 299 -4.33 9.83 -4.85
CA LYS A 299 -4.43 11.23 -5.29
C LYS A 299 -4.92 11.36 -6.74
N ALA A 300 -4.31 10.59 -7.64
CA ALA A 300 -4.66 10.63 -9.06
C ALA A 300 -6.11 10.18 -9.30
N LEU A 301 -6.49 9.02 -8.75
CA LEU A 301 -7.81 8.43 -8.98
C LEU A 301 -8.92 9.19 -8.23
N THR A 302 -8.66 9.72 -7.02
CA THR A 302 -9.62 10.60 -6.33
C THR A 302 -9.91 11.84 -7.15
N SER A 303 -8.86 12.45 -7.74
CA SER A 303 -9.02 13.63 -8.60
C SER A 303 -9.76 13.32 -9.89
N TYR A 304 -9.47 12.17 -10.52
CA TYR A 304 -10.04 11.78 -11.81
C TYR A 304 -11.46 11.23 -11.69
N LEU A 305 -11.67 10.24 -10.80
CA LEU A 305 -12.96 9.54 -10.64
C LEU A 305 -13.93 10.26 -9.71
N LYS A 306 -13.49 11.25 -8.94
CA LYS A 306 -14.28 11.95 -7.90
C LYS A 306 -14.86 10.99 -6.85
N LEU A 307 -14.16 9.88 -6.58
CA LEU A 307 -14.52 8.91 -5.56
C LEU A 307 -13.71 9.11 -4.28
N PRO A 308 -14.24 8.76 -3.10
CA PRO A 308 -13.51 8.84 -1.85
C PRO A 308 -12.39 7.79 -1.80
N SER A 309 -11.31 8.08 -1.08
CA SER A 309 -10.09 7.28 -1.03
C SER A 309 -10.31 5.81 -0.60
N HIS A 310 -11.21 5.57 0.37
CA HIS A 310 -11.54 4.22 0.80
C HIS A 310 -12.13 3.37 -0.32
N LYS A 311 -12.99 3.97 -1.17
CA LYS A 311 -13.61 3.28 -2.30
C LYS A 311 -12.59 2.90 -3.36
N ILE A 312 -11.64 3.79 -3.61
CA ILE A 312 -10.51 3.52 -4.53
C ILE A 312 -9.67 2.36 -4.01
N MET A 313 -9.38 2.32 -2.69
CA MET A 313 -8.62 1.22 -2.10
C MET A 313 -9.38 -0.11 -2.16
N GLU A 314 -10.68 -0.14 -1.89
CA GLU A 314 -11.51 -1.34 -2.05
C GLU A 314 -11.45 -1.89 -3.48
N MET A 315 -11.55 -1.01 -4.47
CA MET A 315 -11.44 -1.39 -5.89
C MET A 315 -10.05 -1.93 -6.23
N ALA A 316 -8.98 -1.27 -5.75
CA ALA A 316 -7.62 -1.71 -5.97
C ALA A 316 -7.34 -3.08 -5.31
N GLU A 317 -7.80 -3.31 -4.09
CA GLU A 317 -7.69 -4.61 -3.42
C GLU A 317 -8.48 -5.71 -4.16
N SER A 318 -9.66 -5.38 -4.69
CA SER A 318 -10.41 -6.30 -5.53
C SER A 318 -9.68 -6.66 -6.83
N MET A 319 -9.03 -5.70 -7.47
CA MET A 319 -8.21 -5.94 -8.66
C MET A 319 -6.97 -6.79 -8.35
N TYR A 320 -6.30 -6.54 -7.23
CA TYR A 320 -5.18 -7.34 -6.76
C TYR A 320 -5.57 -8.80 -6.52
N THR A 321 -6.66 -9.04 -5.78
CA THR A 321 -7.13 -10.41 -5.50
C THR A 321 -7.58 -11.17 -6.74
N ARG A 322 -7.92 -10.45 -7.83
CA ARG A 322 -8.24 -11.01 -9.15
C ARG A 322 -7.03 -11.13 -10.08
N GLY A 323 -5.86 -10.69 -9.64
CA GLY A 323 -4.61 -10.79 -10.38
C GLY A 323 -4.38 -9.72 -11.47
N TYR A 324 -5.19 -8.64 -11.51
CA TYR A 324 -5.03 -7.58 -12.52
C TYR A 324 -3.92 -6.58 -12.19
N ILE A 325 -3.63 -6.38 -10.92
CA ILE A 325 -2.57 -5.49 -10.48
C ILE A 325 -1.74 -6.15 -9.38
N SER A 326 -0.52 -5.66 -9.17
CA SER A 326 0.29 -6.02 -8.02
C SER A 326 -0.31 -5.45 -6.72
N TYR A 327 0.25 -5.84 -5.57
CA TYR A 327 -0.23 -5.42 -4.26
C TYR A 327 -0.34 -3.90 -4.14
N PRO A 328 -1.54 -3.35 -3.87
CA PRO A 328 -1.80 -1.91 -3.98
C PRO A 328 -1.31 -1.08 -2.79
N ARG A 329 -0.96 -1.73 -1.66
CA ARG A 329 -0.42 -1.03 -0.48
C ARG A 329 1.10 -1.08 -0.51
N THR A 330 1.71 -0.09 -1.16
CA THR A 330 3.17 0.00 -1.30
C THR A 330 3.68 1.43 -1.11
N GLU A 331 4.82 1.55 -0.47
CA GLU A 331 5.56 2.80 -0.32
C GLU A 331 6.71 2.92 -1.33
N THR A 332 7.04 1.81 -2.05
CA THR A 332 8.12 1.80 -3.03
C THR A 332 7.72 2.51 -4.32
N ASP A 333 8.65 3.25 -4.88
CA ASP A 333 8.57 3.93 -6.17
C ASP A 333 9.57 3.36 -7.19
N SER A 334 10.02 2.13 -6.96
CA SER A 334 10.93 1.41 -7.83
C SER A 334 10.47 -0.02 -8.06
N PHE A 335 10.69 -0.53 -9.26
CA PHE A 335 10.48 -1.94 -9.55
C PHE A 335 11.68 -2.78 -9.11
N PRO A 336 11.50 -4.08 -8.80
CA PRO A 336 12.61 -4.99 -8.56
C PRO A 336 13.57 -5.04 -9.74
N SER A 337 14.86 -5.28 -9.48
CA SER A 337 15.90 -5.35 -10.52
C SER A 337 15.66 -6.45 -11.57
N ASN A 338 14.92 -7.49 -11.20
CA ASN A 338 14.55 -8.62 -12.06
C ASN A 338 13.16 -8.49 -12.70
N PHE A 339 12.56 -7.28 -12.68
CA PHE A 339 11.22 -7.06 -13.24
C PHE A 339 11.23 -7.18 -14.77
N ASN A 340 10.36 -8.05 -15.30
CA ASN A 340 10.28 -8.31 -16.73
C ASN A 340 9.35 -7.33 -17.46
N TYR A 341 9.88 -6.17 -17.83
CA TYR A 341 9.13 -5.17 -18.60
C TYR A 341 8.65 -5.68 -19.97
N LYS A 342 9.45 -6.55 -20.61
CA LYS A 342 9.15 -7.01 -21.98
C LYS A 342 7.87 -7.83 -22.03
N GLU A 343 7.60 -8.65 -21.03
CA GLU A 343 6.39 -9.45 -20.94
C GLU A 343 5.14 -8.56 -20.87
N ILE A 344 5.15 -7.57 -19.96
CA ILE A 344 4.02 -6.64 -19.81
C ILE A 344 3.82 -5.80 -21.07
N LEU A 345 4.91 -5.34 -21.69
CA LEU A 345 4.81 -4.57 -22.92
C LEU A 345 4.25 -5.40 -24.08
N SER A 346 4.62 -6.67 -24.19
CA SER A 346 4.08 -7.58 -25.22
C SER A 346 2.58 -7.86 -25.04
N GLU A 347 2.11 -7.96 -23.80
CA GLU A 347 0.67 -8.08 -23.49
C GLU A 347 -0.09 -6.79 -23.87
N LEU A 348 0.45 -5.63 -23.56
CA LEU A 348 -0.14 -4.33 -23.89
C LEU A 348 -0.14 -4.04 -25.40
N GLU A 349 0.82 -4.60 -26.17
CA GLU A 349 0.81 -4.50 -27.65
C GLU A 349 -0.41 -5.15 -28.29
N CYS A 350 -0.99 -6.17 -27.66
CA CYS A 350 -2.20 -6.83 -28.12
C CYS A 350 -3.44 -5.94 -28.00
N GLU A 351 -3.40 -4.91 -27.14
CA GLU A 351 -4.46 -3.93 -26.97
C GLU A 351 -4.22 -2.72 -27.89
N GLY A 352 -5.02 -2.58 -28.93
CA GLY A 352 -4.81 -1.63 -30.05
C GLY A 352 -4.60 -0.16 -29.67
N GLU A 353 -5.02 0.27 -28.47
CA GLU A 353 -4.83 1.62 -27.97
C GLU A 353 -3.34 1.93 -27.64
N TYR A 354 -2.60 0.97 -27.12
CA TYR A 354 -1.20 1.12 -26.72
C TYR A 354 -0.20 0.72 -27.79
N LYS A 355 -0.61 -0.09 -28.77
CA LYS A 355 0.26 -0.62 -29.84
C LYS A 355 1.10 0.44 -30.54
N ASN A 356 0.47 1.52 -30.99
CA ASN A 356 1.16 2.59 -31.70
C ASN A 356 2.19 3.36 -30.83
N TYR A 357 1.94 3.44 -29.51
CA TYR A 357 2.82 4.08 -28.57
C TYR A 357 4.03 3.19 -28.26
N ILE A 358 3.81 1.91 -28.03
CA ILE A 358 4.84 0.92 -27.70
C ILE A 358 5.79 0.74 -28.87
N CYS A 359 5.25 0.52 -30.10
CA CYS A 359 6.07 0.39 -31.31
C CYS A 359 6.94 1.64 -31.56
N LYS A 360 6.42 2.85 -31.34
CA LYS A 360 7.19 4.09 -31.53
C LYS A 360 8.26 4.31 -30.47
N THR A 361 8.09 3.77 -29.27
CA THR A 361 8.96 4.09 -28.14
C THR A 361 10.01 3.00 -27.88
N PHE A 362 9.69 1.74 -28.16
CA PHE A 362 10.52 0.59 -27.77
C PHE A 362 10.95 -0.30 -28.94
N CYS A 363 10.42 -0.13 -30.16
CA CYS A 363 10.77 -0.93 -31.33
C CYS A 363 11.68 -0.18 -32.32
N GLN A 364 12.38 0.87 -31.90
CA GLN A 364 13.31 1.65 -32.73
C GLN A 364 14.78 1.29 -32.49
N ASP A 365 15.09 0.08 -31.98
CA ASP A 365 16.43 -0.49 -31.91
C ASP A 365 16.57 -1.69 -32.86
#